data_62815bc5258cb01ff28ec5a3be081392
#
_entry.id   62815bc5258cb01ff28ec5a3be081392
#
_cell.length_a   1.000
_cell.length_b   1.000
_cell.length_c   1.000
_cell.angle_alpha   90.00
_cell.angle_beta   90.00
_cell.angle_gamma   90.00
#
_symmetry.space_group_name_H-M   'P 1'
#
loop_
_entity.id
_entity.type
_entity.pdbx_description
1 polymer ?
#
loop_
_entity_poly.entity_id
_entity_poly.type
_entity_poly.pdbx_seq_one_letter_code
_entity_poly.pdbx_strand_id
1 'polypeptide(L)'
;MYETMREPLVNAPDDIRHDAATESLPSLNTGTARERANVVALVRRYGWNATSFQVLEPGYHYFFPGDGDEACVAYVDTGRAWVAAGAPLAHAERMAAVAGAFIAAARAAGRRACLFATEERFTAQSQLRSLPIGEQAVWDPADWPAALARGGRLREQLRRARTKGVRVREVDAGEAMKPGTATRAAVSDLVESWLRSRELAPMGFLVQVDPLTLFPEHRLFLAERVTEAEPGTRGETGGKLVALLSMAPIYARNGWSLQHLIRMPDAPNGTTETLIDCAMRWAANAKADLLTLGLAPLAGDVPAPLRLARRAGRALFDFEGLRAFKAKLRPARWDRVFLSFPPEVGPVRAVLDVLAAFARGGLLRFGLRTLMRGPMLVVRLLAWLLVPWTVLLASVDARVWFPRPAVKWAWVAFDATLFVALSMLHRRWRDGLALAITAAIGADAVLTVLEAVTWNVPRMTTPGEWAVLAVAISAPIAAFITLWRARVRGR
;
A
#
# COMPACT_ATOMS: atom_id res chain seq x y z
N MET A 1 -18.66 -38.01 25.43
CA MET A 1 -17.79 -38.08 26.61
C MET A 1 -16.52 -37.29 26.29
N TYR A 2 -16.64 -35.97 26.35
CA TYR A 2 -15.55 -34.99 26.42
C TYR A 2 -16.12 -33.76 27.12
N GLU A 3 -15.99 -33.79 28.42
CA GLU A 3 -16.31 -32.67 29.31
C GLU A 3 -15.00 -32.12 29.88
N THR A 4 -14.97 -30.79 29.98
CA THR A 4 -14.15 -29.98 30.90
C THR A 4 -12.62 -29.90 30.70
N MET A 5 -12.18 -28.70 30.35
CA MET A 5 -11.26 -27.94 31.21
C MET A 5 -11.28 -26.45 30.82
N ARG A 6 -11.90 -25.64 31.66
CA ARG A 6 -11.69 -24.18 31.76
C ARG A 6 -10.59 -23.99 32.79
N GLU A 7 -9.55 -23.27 32.45
CA GLU A 7 -8.70 -22.59 33.43
C GLU A 7 -8.44 -21.12 33.03
N PRO A 8 -8.28 -20.22 34.00
CA PRO A 8 -8.36 -18.78 33.80
C PRO A 8 -7.00 -18.19 33.43
N LEU A 9 -7.05 -17.11 32.65
CA LEU A 9 -5.92 -16.26 32.29
C LEU A 9 -5.33 -15.60 33.54
N VAL A 10 -4.12 -16.00 33.89
CA VAL A 10 -3.26 -15.38 34.90
C VAL A 10 -2.58 -14.17 34.28
N ASN A 11 -2.63 -13.04 35.01
CA ASN A 11 -1.93 -11.78 34.76
C ASN A 11 -0.44 -12.00 34.56
N ALA A 12 0.15 -11.42 33.52
CA ALA A 12 1.59 -11.25 33.35
C ALA A 12 1.99 -9.83 33.82
N PRO A 13 3.14 -9.66 34.47
CA PRO A 13 3.58 -8.41 35.06
C PRO A 13 4.13 -7.43 34.01
N ASP A 14 3.84 -6.14 34.24
CA ASP A 14 4.52 -4.99 33.67
C ASP A 14 6.00 -5.01 34.07
N ASP A 15 6.88 -4.93 33.12
CA ASP A 15 8.12 -4.13 33.09
C ASP A 15 9.00 -4.54 31.92
N ILE A 16 9.00 -3.76 30.86
CA ILE A 16 10.19 -3.43 30.04
C ILE A 16 9.90 -2.08 29.38
N ARG A 17 10.50 -1.03 29.93
CA ARG A 17 10.59 0.29 29.32
C ARG A 17 11.45 0.21 28.06
N HIS A 18 10.85 0.50 26.91
CA HIS A 18 11.59 1.00 25.76
C HIS A 18 11.06 2.39 25.44
N ASP A 19 11.83 3.39 25.85
CA ASP A 19 11.75 4.75 25.36
C ASP A 19 12.12 4.77 23.87
N ALA A 20 11.11 4.78 23.03
CA ALA A 20 11.15 5.35 21.69
C ALA A 20 9.76 5.94 21.48
N ALA A 21 9.68 7.24 21.23
CA ALA A 21 8.45 7.99 21.07
C ALA A 21 7.51 7.32 20.04
N THR A 22 6.76 6.34 20.51
CA THR A 22 5.61 5.76 19.84
C THR A 22 4.44 6.60 20.31
N GLU A 23 4.13 7.69 19.59
CA GLU A 23 2.79 8.28 19.68
C GLU A 23 1.81 7.12 19.53
N SER A 24 1.14 6.78 20.60
CA SER A 24 0.09 5.80 20.70
C SER A 24 -0.99 6.12 19.66
N LEU A 25 -0.98 5.39 18.55
CA LEU A 25 -2.14 5.32 17.67
C LEU A 25 -3.31 4.84 18.54
N PRO A 26 -4.47 5.49 18.49
CA PRO A 26 -5.64 5.06 19.25
C PRO A 26 -5.92 3.59 18.94
N SER A 27 -6.14 2.78 19.96
CA SER A 27 -6.47 1.37 19.85
C SER A 27 -7.72 1.20 18.98
N LEU A 28 -7.53 0.78 17.73
CA LEU A 28 -8.58 0.63 16.71
C LEU A 28 -9.35 -0.70 16.87
N ASN A 29 -9.73 -1.05 18.09
CA ASN A 29 -10.60 -2.19 18.34
C ASN A 29 -12.03 -1.66 18.53
N THR A 30 -12.75 -1.48 17.42
CA THR A 30 -14.04 -0.78 17.36
C THR A 30 -15.27 -1.68 17.50
N GLY A 31 -15.11 -2.99 17.60
CA GLY A 31 -16.21 -3.95 17.80
C GLY A 31 -16.09 -4.79 19.08
N THR A 32 -17.22 -5.11 19.69
CA THR A 32 -17.27 -6.07 20.81
C THR A 32 -16.89 -7.47 20.36
N ALA A 33 -16.44 -8.34 21.27
CA ALA A 33 -16.13 -9.74 20.96
C ALA A 33 -17.32 -10.47 20.32
N ARG A 34 -18.57 -10.14 20.74
CA ARG A 34 -19.81 -10.69 20.20
C ARG A 34 -20.03 -10.24 18.75
N GLU A 35 -19.87 -8.94 18.44
CA GLU A 35 -20.00 -8.43 17.07
C GLU A 35 -18.98 -9.09 16.14
N ARG A 36 -17.75 -9.26 16.60
CA ARG A 36 -16.70 -9.91 15.82
C ARG A 36 -17.02 -11.39 15.56
N ALA A 37 -17.52 -12.13 16.53
CA ALA A 37 -17.96 -13.51 16.35
C ALA A 37 -19.11 -13.61 15.33
N ASN A 38 -20.06 -12.68 15.37
CA ASN A 38 -21.14 -12.59 14.40
C ASN A 38 -20.63 -12.30 13.00
N VAL A 39 -19.74 -11.32 12.83
CA VAL A 39 -19.14 -11.00 11.51
C VAL A 39 -18.38 -12.21 10.96
N VAL A 40 -17.66 -12.99 11.77
CA VAL A 40 -17.02 -14.25 11.34
C VAL A 40 -18.06 -15.24 10.80
N ALA A 41 -19.20 -15.41 11.48
CA ALA A 41 -20.28 -16.28 11.01
C ALA A 41 -20.86 -15.80 9.66
N LEU A 42 -21.06 -14.48 9.52
CA LEU A 42 -21.55 -13.87 8.27
C LEU A 42 -20.53 -13.99 7.13
N VAL A 43 -19.24 -13.81 7.41
CA VAL A 43 -18.17 -14.03 6.41
C VAL A 43 -18.16 -15.48 5.94
N ARG A 44 -18.28 -16.44 6.86
CA ARG A 44 -18.36 -17.86 6.50
C ARG A 44 -19.59 -18.18 5.64
N ARG A 45 -20.72 -17.54 5.92
CA ARG A 45 -21.98 -17.82 5.22
C ARG A 45 -22.13 -17.06 3.90
N TYR A 46 -21.70 -15.80 3.86
CA TYR A 46 -21.98 -14.87 2.75
C TYR A 46 -20.74 -14.24 2.11
N GLY A 47 -19.54 -14.55 2.60
CA GLY A 47 -18.29 -13.99 2.11
C GLY A 47 -18.00 -14.36 0.65
N TRP A 48 -18.45 -13.51 -0.27
CA TRP A 48 -18.36 -13.69 -1.72
C TRP A 48 -17.20 -12.94 -2.37
N ASN A 49 -17.01 -11.67 -1.99
CA ASN A 49 -15.96 -10.83 -2.54
C ASN A 49 -14.56 -11.28 -2.10
N ALA A 50 -13.56 -11.04 -2.93
CA ALA A 50 -12.15 -11.28 -2.57
C ALA A 50 -11.71 -10.54 -1.29
N THR A 51 -12.41 -9.44 -0.95
CA THR A 51 -12.16 -8.62 0.23
C THR A 51 -12.95 -9.06 1.47
N SER A 52 -13.86 -10.05 1.35
CA SER A 52 -14.79 -10.40 2.44
C SER A 52 -14.10 -10.86 3.71
N PHE A 53 -12.97 -11.57 3.62
CA PHE A 53 -12.23 -12.00 4.79
C PHE A 53 -11.46 -10.88 5.48
N GLN A 54 -11.01 -9.91 4.70
CA GLN A 54 -10.22 -8.76 5.21
C GLN A 54 -11.01 -7.85 6.17
N VAL A 55 -12.34 -7.93 6.16
CA VAL A 55 -13.17 -7.17 7.11
C VAL A 55 -12.98 -7.61 8.55
N LEU A 56 -12.36 -8.78 8.80
CA LEU A 56 -12.00 -9.27 10.12
C LEU A 56 -10.72 -8.63 10.69
N GLU A 57 -9.95 -7.93 9.86
CA GLU A 57 -8.74 -7.22 10.28
C GLU A 57 -9.09 -6.05 11.22
N PRO A 58 -8.14 -5.61 12.06
CA PRO A 58 -8.36 -4.46 12.93
C PRO A 58 -8.67 -3.18 12.17
N GLY A 59 -9.54 -2.33 12.74
CA GLY A 59 -9.82 -1.00 12.20
C GLY A 59 -11.13 -0.87 11.44
N TYR A 60 -11.92 -1.91 11.35
CA TYR A 60 -13.27 -1.86 10.80
C TYR A 60 -14.33 -1.60 11.87
N HIS A 61 -15.32 -0.80 11.49
CA HIS A 61 -16.62 -0.69 12.15
C HIS A 61 -17.61 -1.62 11.43
N TYR A 62 -18.64 -2.04 12.16
CA TYR A 62 -19.66 -2.92 11.63
C TYR A 62 -21.04 -2.28 11.78
N PHE A 63 -21.77 -2.21 10.69
CA PHE A 63 -23.16 -1.78 10.65
C PHE A 63 -24.05 -3.00 10.49
N PHE A 64 -24.99 -3.18 11.41
CA PHE A 64 -26.01 -4.22 11.37
C PHE A 64 -27.38 -3.55 11.13
N PRO A 65 -28.12 -3.90 10.06
CA PRO A 65 -29.43 -3.34 9.79
C PRO A 65 -30.50 -4.03 10.65
N GLY A 66 -31.00 -3.35 11.70
CA GLY A 66 -32.03 -3.86 12.58
C GLY A 66 -31.51 -4.78 13.71
N ASP A 67 -32.46 -5.40 14.44
CA ASP A 67 -32.17 -6.19 15.65
C ASP A 67 -31.65 -7.61 15.37
N GLY A 68 -31.58 -8.02 14.10
CA GLY A 68 -31.13 -9.35 13.71
C GLY A 68 -29.70 -9.35 13.16
N ASP A 69 -28.89 -10.24 13.70
CA ASP A 69 -27.47 -10.42 13.33
C ASP A 69 -27.27 -11.13 11.95
N GLU A 70 -28.22 -10.99 11.01
CA GLU A 70 -28.21 -11.74 9.73
C GLU A 70 -27.54 -11.07 8.57
N ALA A 71 -27.10 -9.82 8.73
CA ALA A 71 -26.42 -9.05 7.69
C ALA A 71 -25.50 -8.02 8.30
N CYS A 72 -24.42 -7.67 7.60
CA CYS A 72 -23.45 -6.69 8.07
C CYS A 72 -22.83 -5.93 6.90
N VAL A 73 -22.49 -4.66 7.14
CA VAL A 73 -21.57 -3.88 6.30
C VAL A 73 -20.36 -3.51 7.15
N ALA A 74 -19.19 -4.01 6.75
CA ALA A 74 -17.93 -3.60 7.37
C ALA A 74 -17.39 -2.35 6.66
N TYR A 75 -17.02 -1.32 7.43
CA TYR A 75 -16.60 -0.03 6.90
C TYR A 75 -15.52 0.64 7.75
N VAL A 76 -14.88 1.63 7.19
CA VAL A 76 -14.03 2.57 7.91
C VAL A 76 -14.64 3.97 7.88
N ASP A 77 -14.58 4.70 8.99
CA ASP A 77 -15.01 6.10 9.07
C ASP A 77 -13.80 7.03 8.85
N THR A 78 -13.85 7.80 7.77
CA THR A 78 -12.81 8.80 7.43
C THR A 78 -13.05 10.16 8.12
N GLY A 79 -14.08 10.27 8.94
CA GLY A 79 -14.57 11.55 9.51
C GLY A 79 -15.45 12.35 8.55
N ARG A 80 -15.43 12.03 7.24
CA ARG A 80 -16.27 12.65 6.20
C ARG A 80 -17.15 11.66 5.47
N ALA A 81 -16.74 10.40 5.43
CA ALA A 81 -17.47 9.33 4.76
C ALA A 81 -17.26 7.99 5.46
N TRP A 82 -18.26 7.14 5.37
CA TRP A 82 -18.18 5.72 5.66
C TRP A 82 -17.85 4.98 4.37
N VAL A 83 -16.72 4.29 4.34
CA VAL A 83 -16.23 3.56 3.17
C VAL A 83 -16.31 2.07 3.47
N ALA A 84 -17.26 1.38 2.84
CA ALA A 84 -17.45 -0.06 3.04
C ALA A 84 -16.42 -0.87 2.23
N ALA A 85 -16.02 -2.01 2.79
CA ALA A 85 -15.12 -2.99 2.18
C ALA A 85 -15.91 -4.08 1.44
N GLY A 86 -16.11 -3.91 0.16
CA GLY A 86 -16.91 -4.82 -0.67
C GLY A 86 -18.42 -4.57 -0.57
N ALA A 87 -19.19 -5.53 -1.03
CA ALA A 87 -20.63 -5.57 -0.89
C ALA A 87 -21.04 -5.99 0.52
N PRO A 88 -22.29 -5.73 0.96
CA PRO A 88 -22.81 -6.23 2.23
C PRO A 88 -22.64 -7.75 2.39
N LEU A 89 -22.29 -8.18 3.57
CA LEU A 89 -22.33 -9.58 3.97
C LEU A 89 -23.78 -9.95 4.28
N ALA A 90 -24.52 -10.43 3.28
CA ALA A 90 -25.92 -10.74 3.36
C ALA A 90 -26.34 -11.76 2.29
N HIS A 91 -27.55 -12.33 2.44
CA HIS A 91 -28.17 -13.08 1.34
C HIS A 91 -28.28 -12.21 0.09
N ALA A 92 -28.13 -12.80 -1.09
CA ALA A 92 -28.08 -12.06 -2.37
C ALA A 92 -29.23 -11.06 -2.53
N GLU A 93 -30.46 -11.48 -2.29
CA GLU A 93 -31.67 -10.66 -2.43
C GLU A 93 -31.76 -9.48 -1.45
N ARG A 94 -31.06 -9.57 -0.31
CA ARG A 94 -31.05 -8.53 0.72
C ARG A 94 -29.94 -7.50 0.55
N MET A 95 -28.91 -7.76 -0.27
CA MET A 95 -27.73 -6.89 -0.35
C MET A 95 -28.08 -5.43 -0.71
N ALA A 96 -29.01 -5.21 -1.64
CA ALA A 96 -29.42 -3.86 -2.04
C ALA A 96 -30.12 -3.12 -0.89
N ALA A 97 -31.03 -3.80 -0.16
CA ALA A 97 -31.73 -3.23 0.99
C ALA A 97 -30.75 -2.91 2.14
N VAL A 98 -29.83 -3.82 2.45
CA VAL A 98 -28.79 -3.63 3.46
C VAL A 98 -27.88 -2.45 3.11
N ALA A 99 -27.47 -2.33 1.85
CA ALA A 99 -26.70 -1.17 1.39
C ALA A 99 -27.48 0.15 1.52
N GLY A 100 -28.78 0.13 1.20
CA GLY A 100 -29.66 1.29 1.40
C GLY A 100 -29.75 1.73 2.86
N ALA A 101 -29.95 0.78 3.77
CA ALA A 101 -29.98 1.04 5.22
C ALA A 101 -28.61 1.60 5.72
N PHE A 102 -27.50 1.04 5.27
CA PHE A 102 -26.16 1.56 5.59
C PHE A 102 -25.97 3.01 5.12
N ILE A 103 -26.39 3.33 3.90
CA ILE A 103 -26.31 4.68 3.34
C ILE A 103 -27.17 5.67 4.14
N ALA A 104 -28.39 5.25 4.51
CA ALA A 104 -29.29 6.06 5.34
C ALA A 104 -28.68 6.34 6.74
N ALA A 105 -28.10 5.33 7.37
CA ALA A 105 -27.41 5.48 8.64
C ALA A 105 -26.19 6.41 8.55
N ALA A 106 -25.37 6.27 7.50
CA ALA A 106 -24.25 7.17 7.27
C ALA A 106 -24.73 8.64 7.10
N ARG A 107 -25.79 8.85 6.32
CA ARG A 107 -26.40 10.18 6.14
C ARG A 107 -26.93 10.76 7.46
N ALA A 108 -27.61 9.96 8.28
CA ALA A 108 -28.05 10.38 9.61
C ALA A 108 -26.89 10.76 10.54
N ALA A 109 -25.73 10.10 10.38
CA ALA A 109 -24.49 10.46 11.08
C ALA A 109 -23.73 11.66 10.46
N GLY A 110 -24.30 12.33 9.45
CA GLY A 110 -23.65 13.44 8.74
C GLY A 110 -22.46 12.99 7.87
N ARG A 111 -22.44 11.74 7.42
CA ARG A 111 -21.39 11.15 6.60
C ARG A 111 -21.91 10.82 5.20
N ARG A 112 -21.02 10.92 4.20
CA ARG A 112 -21.27 10.27 2.90
C ARG A 112 -21.03 8.77 3.04
N ALA A 113 -21.55 7.98 2.08
CA ALA A 113 -21.28 6.56 2.04
C ALA A 113 -20.83 6.13 0.63
N CYS A 114 -19.91 5.18 0.56
CA CYS A 114 -19.58 4.45 -0.66
C CYS A 114 -19.12 3.03 -0.33
N LEU A 115 -19.23 2.12 -1.31
CA LEU A 115 -18.82 0.72 -1.18
C LEU A 115 -17.70 0.45 -2.20
N PHE A 116 -16.50 0.18 -1.71
CA PHE A 116 -15.31 -0.07 -2.51
C PHE A 116 -15.11 -1.56 -2.75
N ALA A 117 -14.67 -1.93 -3.95
CA ALA A 117 -14.43 -3.31 -4.38
C ALA A 117 -15.71 -4.17 -4.44
N THR A 118 -16.81 -3.58 -4.90
CA THR A 118 -18.02 -4.34 -5.24
C THR A 118 -17.85 -5.06 -6.59
N GLU A 119 -18.57 -6.14 -6.79
CA GLU A 119 -18.55 -6.97 -7.99
C GLU A 119 -19.92 -6.93 -8.72
N GLU A 120 -19.98 -7.47 -9.94
CA GLU A 120 -21.20 -7.43 -10.79
C GLU A 120 -22.43 -8.00 -10.08
N ARG A 121 -22.27 -9.04 -9.25
CA ARG A 121 -23.35 -9.61 -8.44
C ARG A 121 -24.11 -8.56 -7.62
N PHE A 122 -23.39 -7.57 -7.07
CA PHE A 122 -23.99 -6.50 -6.29
C PHE A 122 -24.51 -5.38 -7.21
N THR A 123 -23.70 -4.96 -8.19
CA THR A 123 -24.07 -3.81 -9.04
C THR A 123 -25.28 -4.09 -9.90
N ALA A 124 -25.52 -5.35 -10.29
CA ALA A 124 -26.68 -5.75 -11.09
C ALA A 124 -28.04 -5.57 -10.37
N GLN A 125 -28.04 -5.53 -9.04
CA GLN A 125 -29.27 -5.41 -8.25
C GLN A 125 -29.34 -4.14 -7.40
N SER A 126 -28.25 -3.38 -7.31
CA SER A 126 -28.23 -2.12 -6.58
C SER A 126 -28.63 -0.95 -7.49
N GLN A 127 -29.33 0.06 -6.92
CA GLN A 127 -29.64 1.31 -7.60
C GLN A 127 -28.50 2.35 -7.49
N LEU A 128 -27.34 1.94 -7.01
CA LEU A 128 -26.17 2.81 -6.84
C LEU A 128 -25.48 3.05 -8.19
N ARG A 129 -24.88 4.20 -8.34
CA ARG A 129 -23.91 4.40 -9.43
C ARG A 129 -22.70 3.56 -9.17
N SER A 130 -22.22 2.87 -10.21
CA SER A 130 -21.04 1.99 -10.14
C SER A 130 -19.98 2.47 -11.11
N LEU A 131 -18.82 2.85 -10.56
CA LEU A 131 -17.64 3.29 -11.31
C LEU A 131 -16.67 2.12 -11.41
N PRO A 132 -16.34 1.61 -12.62
CA PRO A 132 -15.28 0.60 -12.76
C PRO A 132 -13.95 1.15 -12.29
N ILE A 133 -13.33 0.49 -11.31
CA ILE A 133 -12.05 0.92 -10.71
C ILE A 133 -10.89 -0.01 -11.05
N GLY A 134 -11.15 -1.09 -11.77
CA GLY A 134 -10.17 -2.06 -12.22
C GLY A 134 -10.75 -3.44 -12.44
N GLU A 135 -9.87 -4.41 -12.50
CA GLU A 135 -10.20 -5.82 -12.75
C GLU A 135 -9.48 -6.71 -11.73
N GLN A 136 -10.07 -7.84 -11.39
CA GLN A 136 -9.39 -8.89 -10.64
C GLN A 136 -9.14 -10.11 -11.52
N ALA A 137 -7.92 -10.61 -11.45
CA ALA A 137 -7.52 -11.82 -12.16
C ALA A 137 -7.99 -13.06 -11.40
N VAL A 138 -8.65 -13.99 -12.08
CA VAL A 138 -9.22 -15.20 -11.49
C VAL A 138 -8.74 -16.42 -12.25
N TRP A 139 -8.32 -17.44 -11.50
CA TRP A 139 -7.90 -18.76 -11.98
C TRP A 139 -8.86 -19.83 -11.49
N ASP A 140 -9.05 -20.86 -12.28
CA ASP A 140 -9.41 -22.17 -11.80
C ASP A 140 -8.10 -22.90 -11.42
N PRO A 141 -7.89 -23.24 -10.13
CA PRO A 141 -6.65 -23.92 -9.75
C PRO A 141 -6.43 -25.27 -10.43
N ALA A 142 -7.49 -25.97 -10.83
CA ALA A 142 -7.40 -27.24 -11.53
C ALA A 142 -6.73 -27.08 -12.92
N ASP A 143 -6.91 -25.92 -13.57
CA ASP A 143 -6.32 -25.60 -14.87
C ASP A 143 -4.85 -25.13 -14.78
N TRP A 144 -4.29 -24.98 -13.59
CA TRP A 144 -2.94 -24.45 -13.39
C TRP A 144 -1.83 -25.25 -14.13
N PRO A 145 -1.84 -26.60 -14.14
CA PRO A 145 -0.86 -27.37 -14.91
C PRO A 145 -0.89 -27.03 -16.40
N ALA A 146 -2.09 -26.86 -16.98
CA ALA A 146 -2.25 -26.47 -18.38
C ALA A 146 -1.76 -25.04 -18.66
N ALA A 147 -2.03 -24.11 -17.73
CA ALA A 147 -1.52 -22.74 -17.81
C ALA A 147 0.02 -22.69 -17.77
N LEU A 148 0.65 -23.49 -16.91
CA LEU A 148 2.11 -23.66 -16.85
C LEU A 148 2.67 -24.29 -18.13
N ALA A 149 2.02 -25.31 -18.68
CA ALA A 149 2.47 -25.96 -19.90
C ALA A 149 2.59 -24.98 -21.07
N ARG A 150 1.65 -24.04 -21.17
CA ARG A 150 1.66 -22.96 -22.17
C ARG A 150 2.60 -21.80 -21.84
N GLY A 151 3.10 -21.70 -20.57
CA GLY A 151 3.88 -20.58 -20.04
C GLY A 151 5.39 -20.80 -20.02
N GLY A 152 6.09 -20.84 -21.16
CA GLY A 152 7.54 -21.13 -21.22
C GLY A 152 8.39 -20.20 -20.35
N ARG A 153 8.14 -18.88 -20.39
CA ARG A 153 8.85 -17.88 -19.53
C ARG A 153 8.59 -18.11 -18.04
N LEU A 154 7.37 -18.49 -17.67
CA LEU A 154 7.01 -18.75 -16.28
C LEU A 154 7.75 -20.00 -15.77
N ARG A 155 7.74 -21.10 -16.54
CA ARG A 155 8.49 -22.31 -16.18
C ARG A 155 9.99 -22.04 -16.01
N GLU A 156 10.57 -21.24 -16.90
CA GLU A 156 11.99 -20.87 -16.79
C GLU A 156 12.25 -20.04 -15.51
N GLN A 157 11.36 -19.13 -15.11
CA GLN A 157 11.51 -18.39 -13.86
C GLN A 157 11.43 -19.30 -12.64
N LEU A 158 10.49 -20.26 -12.62
CA LEU A 158 10.39 -21.27 -11.56
C LEU A 158 11.67 -22.13 -11.48
N ARG A 159 12.19 -22.56 -12.62
CA ARG A 159 13.44 -23.32 -12.68
C ARG A 159 14.60 -22.51 -12.09
N ARG A 160 14.77 -21.26 -12.54
CA ARG A 160 15.85 -20.36 -12.06
C ARG A 160 15.77 -20.09 -10.57
N ALA A 161 14.56 -19.90 -10.02
CA ALA A 161 14.40 -19.72 -8.58
C ALA A 161 14.87 -20.96 -7.81
N ARG A 162 14.47 -22.16 -8.26
CA ARG A 162 14.89 -23.42 -7.65
C ARG A 162 16.41 -23.63 -7.73
N THR A 163 17.03 -23.32 -8.87
CA THR A 163 18.51 -23.39 -9.05
C THR A 163 19.23 -22.41 -8.12
N LYS A 164 18.60 -21.28 -7.77
CA LYS A 164 19.14 -20.30 -6.81
C LYS A 164 18.84 -20.64 -5.34
N GLY A 165 18.44 -21.87 -5.06
CA GLY A 165 18.18 -22.37 -3.71
C GLY A 165 16.85 -21.96 -3.11
N VAL A 166 15.91 -21.38 -3.89
CA VAL A 166 14.58 -21.03 -3.34
C VAL A 166 13.78 -22.31 -3.11
N ARG A 167 13.35 -22.49 -1.87
CA ARG A 167 12.43 -23.55 -1.42
C ARG A 167 11.20 -22.90 -0.80
N VAL A 168 10.03 -23.50 -1.03
CA VAL A 168 8.76 -23.03 -0.47
C VAL A 168 8.20 -24.13 0.41
N ARG A 169 7.75 -23.75 1.61
CA ARG A 169 7.01 -24.63 2.51
C ARG A 169 5.71 -23.99 2.96
N GLU A 170 4.69 -24.79 3.16
CA GLU A 170 3.46 -24.38 3.85
C GLU A 170 3.72 -24.36 5.35
N VAL A 171 3.15 -23.38 6.04
CA VAL A 171 3.24 -23.20 7.50
C VAL A 171 1.86 -22.89 8.02
N ASP A 172 1.52 -23.43 9.18
CA ASP A 172 0.31 -23.04 9.90
C ASP A 172 0.42 -21.55 10.32
N ALA A 173 -0.62 -20.78 10.02
CA ALA A 173 -0.61 -19.34 10.28
C ALA A 173 -0.57 -19.03 11.80
N GLY A 174 -1.22 -19.85 12.62
CA GLY A 174 -1.20 -19.72 14.08
C GLY A 174 0.20 -19.98 14.65
N GLU A 175 0.87 -21.04 14.17
CA GLU A 175 2.25 -21.35 14.56
C GLU A 175 3.23 -20.25 14.10
N ALA A 176 3.05 -19.71 12.89
CA ALA A 176 3.89 -18.63 12.37
C ALA A 176 3.76 -17.32 13.18
N MET A 177 2.64 -17.12 13.87
CA MET A 177 2.37 -15.93 14.68
C MET A 177 2.57 -16.16 16.18
N LYS A 178 2.97 -17.37 16.59
CA LYS A 178 3.19 -17.72 18.00
C LYS A 178 4.35 -16.91 18.59
N PRO A 179 4.14 -16.19 19.69
CA PRO A 179 5.19 -15.40 20.34
C PRO A 179 6.44 -16.24 20.68
N GLY A 180 7.62 -15.66 20.49
CA GLY A 180 8.90 -16.30 20.85
C GLY A 180 9.41 -17.34 19.86
N THR A 181 8.71 -17.63 18.75
CA THR A 181 9.21 -18.56 17.73
C THR A 181 10.16 -17.88 16.74
N ALA A 182 11.17 -18.62 16.25
CA ALA A 182 12.07 -18.15 15.20
C ALA A 182 11.32 -17.79 13.90
N THR A 183 10.24 -18.53 13.58
CA THR A 183 9.39 -18.24 12.42
C THR A 183 8.72 -16.88 12.53
N ARG A 184 8.15 -16.54 13.70
CA ARG A 184 7.55 -15.21 13.91
C ARG A 184 8.59 -14.10 13.79
N ALA A 185 9.77 -14.26 14.40
CA ALA A 185 10.85 -13.30 14.29
C ALA A 185 11.24 -13.07 12.82
N ALA A 186 11.47 -14.14 12.06
CA ALA A 186 11.82 -14.07 10.64
C ALA A 186 10.71 -13.41 9.78
N VAL A 187 9.43 -13.68 10.07
CA VAL A 187 8.29 -13.04 9.40
C VAL A 187 8.25 -11.55 9.74
N SER A 188 8.46 -11.17 10.98
CA SER A 188 8.51 -9.75 11.41
C SER A 188 9.63 -9.00 10.72
N ASP A 189 10.83 -9.57 10.68
CA ASP A 189 12.00 -8.98 9.99
C ASP A 189 11.75 -8.82 8.48
N LEU A 190 11.12 -9.80 7.85
CA LEU A 190 10.74 -9.73 6.44
C LEU A 190 9.76 -8.58 6.18
N VAL A 191 8.69 -8.48 6.98
CA VAL A 191 7.68 -7.41 6.88
C VAL A 191 8.31 -6.04 7.08
N GLU A 192 9.12 -5.87 8.11
CA GLU A 192 9.79 -4.61 8.41
C GLU A 192 10.76 -4.19 7.30
N SER A 193 11.57 -5.14 6.80
CA SER A 193 12.48 -4.90 5.68
C SER A 193 11.71 -4.51 4.41
N TRP A 194 10.60 -5.19 4.13
CA TRP A 194 9.75 -4.86 3.00
C TRP A 194 9.11 -3.48 3.15
N LEU A 195 8.57 -3.13 4.34
CA LEU A 195 8.01 -1.81 4.62
C LEU A 195 9.05 -0.69 4.47
N ARG A 196 10.28 -0.93 4.91
CA ARG A 196 11.40 0.02 4.71
C ARG A 196 11.76 0.23 3.24
N SER A 197 11.61 -0.81 2.41
CA SER A 197 11.90 -0.74 0.97
C SER A 197 10.83 0.01 0.17
N ARG A 198 9.67 0.37 0.77
CA ARG A 198 8.57 1.03 0.07
C ARG A 198 8.69 2.55 0.15
N GLU A 199 8.51 3.19 -1.01
CA GLU A 199 8.48 4.66 -1.13
C GLU A 199 7.19 5.25 -0.53
N LEU A 200 6.05 4.54 -0.66
CA LEU A 200 4.78 4.97 -0.10
C LEU A 200 4.71 4.71 1.41
N ALA A 201 4.09 5.64 2.14
CA ALA A 201 3.73 5.40 3.53
C ALA A 201 2.81 4.17 3.66
N PRO A 202 2.81 3.44 4.80
CA PRO A 202 1.88 2.35 5.02
C PRO A 202 0.45 2.83 4.83
N MET A 203 -0.27 2.12 3.99
CA MET A 203 -1.68 2.36 3.75
C MET A 203 -2.51 1.52 4.72
N GLY A 204 -3.75 1.95 4.95
CA GLY A 204 -4.74 1.23 5.72
C GLY A 204 -5.79 0.55 4.85
N PHE A 205 -6.96 0.32 5.44
CA PHE A 205 -8.09 -0.29 4.78
C PHE A 205 -7.70 -1.67 4.21
N LEU A 206 -8.09 -2.02 2.99
CA LEU A 206 -7.89 -3.34 2.36
C LEU A 206 -6.44 -3.69 1.97
N VAL A 207 -5.47 -2.82 2.20
CA VAL A 207 -4.05 -3.05 1.86
C VAL A 207 -3.13 -2.91 3.07
N GLN A 208 -3.69 -3.12 4.26
CA GLN A 208 -2.93 -3.05 5.50
C GLN A 208 -1.96 -4.23 5.61
N VAL A 209 -0.70 -3.93 5.94
CA VAL A 209 0.36 -4.92 6.19
C VAL A 209 0.98 -4.70 7.58
N ASP A 210 0.78 -3.53 8.17
CA ASP A 210 1.33 -3.17 9.47
C ASP A 210 0.20 -2.71 10.41
N PRO A 211 -0.11 -3.49 11.45
CA PRO A 211 0.46 -4.82 11.76
C PRO A 211 -0.01 -5.91 10.80
N LEU A 212 0.89 -6.86 10.48
CA LEU A 212 0.50 -8.05 9.73
C LEU A 212 -0.40 -8.92 10.63
N THR A 213 -1.63 -9.13 10.18
CA THR A 213 -2.59 -9.98 10.88
C THR A 213 -2.77 -11.28 10.09
N LEU A 214 -2.51 -12.39 10.73
CA LEU A 214 -2.77 -13.72 10.19
C LEU A 214 -3.77 -14.44 11.11
N PHE A 215 -4.79 -15.01 10.51
CA PHE A 215 -5.81 -15.80 11.21
C PHE A 215 -5.54 -17.31 10.99
N PRO A 216 -6.04 -18.20 11.86
CA PRO A 216 -5.86 -19.65 11.69
C PRO A 216 -6.40 -20.18 10.36
N GLU A 217 -7.40 -19.53 9.78
CA GLU A 217 -7.98 -19.88 8.48
C GLU A 217 -7.08 -19.54 7.29
N HIS A 218 -6.08 -18.66 7.48
CA HIS A 218 -5.12 -18.36 6.42
C HIS A 218 -4.27 -19.57 6.06
N ARG A 219 -3.91 -19.66 4.78
CA ARG A 219 -2.83 -20.53 4.32
C ARG A 219 -1.60 -19.69 4.07
N LEU A 220 -0.51 -20.07 4.72
CA LEU A 220 0.75 -19.35 4.69
C LEU A 220 1.83 -20.16 4.00
N PHE A 221 2.49 -19.56 3.02
CA PHE A 221 3.62 -20.14 2.29
C PHE A 221 4.85 -19.27 2.53
N LEU A 222 5.93 -19.87 2.99
CA LEU A 222 7.21 -19.21 3.24
C LEU A 222 8.22 -19.65 2.20
N ALA A 223 8.87 -18.69 1.55
CA ALA A 223 9.99 -18.96 0.63
C ALA A 223 11.31 -18.69 1.36
N GLU A 224 12.14 -19.70 1.43
CA GLU A 224 13.47 -19.65 2.04
C GLU A 224 14.53 -19.82 0.97
N ARG A 225 15.63 -19.08 1.10
CA ARG A 225 16.82 -19.28 0.30
C ARG A 225 17.81 -20.13 1.07
N VAL A 226 17.99 -21.37 0.63
CA VAL A 226 19.03 -22.25 1.13
C VAL A 226 20.33 -21.87 0.43
N THR A 227 21.32 -21.40 1.16
CA THR A 227 22.71 -21.30 0.72
C THR A 227 23.37 -22.63 1.04
N GLU A 228 24.13 -23.20 0.11
CA GLU A 228 24.96 -24.37 0.41
C GLU A 228 25.84 -24.01 1.60
N ALA A 229 25.78 -24.83 2.65
CA ALA A 229 26.63 -24.66 3.82
C ALA A 229 28.10 -24.78 3.37
N GLU A 230 28.99 -23.90 3.85
CA GLU A 230 30.41 -24.08 3.64
C GLU A 230 30.84 -25.46 4.16
N PRO A 231 31.71 -26.17 3.41
CA PRO A 231 32.15 -27.51 3.80
C PRO A 231 32.82 -27.43 5.20
N GLY A 232 32.18 -28.01 6.21
CA GLY A 232 32.70 -28.06 7.59
C GLY A 232 31.76 -27.55 8.68
N THR A 233 30.68 -26.85 8.37
CA THR A 233 29.72 -26.41 9.37
C THR A 233 28.59 -27.45 9.50
N ARG A 234 28.69 -28.33 10.49
CA ARG A 234 27.57 -29.15 11.01
C ARG A 234 26.63 -28.22 11.80
N GLY A 235 25.79 -27.47 11.10
CA GLY A 235 24.75 -26.63 11.67
C GLY A 235 23.55 -26.67 10.75
N GLU A 236 22.36 -26.68 11.35
CA GLU A 236 21.06 -26.74 10.69
C GLU A 236 21.03 -25.97 9.38
N THR A 237 20.63 -26.60 8.30
CA THR A 237 20.36 -25.99 7.00
C THR A 237 19.16 -25.05 7.10
N GLY A 238 19.30 -23.99 7.88
CA GLY A 238 18.34 -22.91 8.05
C GLY A 238 18.38 -22.01 6.83
N GLY A 239 17.41 -22.10 5.94
CA GLY A 239 17.27 -21.15 4.84
C GLY A 239 16.86 -19.76 5.37
N LYS A 240 17.48 -18.69 4.83
CA LYS A 240 17.03 -17.31 5.10
C LYS A 240 15.64 -17.11 4.50
N LEU A 241 14.67 -16.68 5.29
CA LEU A 241 13.34 -16.29 4.80
C LEU A 241 13.48 -15.08 3.87
N VAL A 242 13.00 -15.20 2.63
CA VAL A 242 13.13 -14.17 1.58
C VAL A 242 11.80 -13.69 1.03
N ALA A 243 10.71 -14.45 1.24
CA ALA A 243 9.37 -14.01 0.87
C ALA A 243 8.30 -14.82 1.59
N LEU A 244 7.09 -14.24 1.67
CA LEU A 244 5.89 -14.94 2.14
C LEU A 244 4.69 -14.66 1.22
N LEU A 245 3.76 -15.59 1.20
CA LEU A 245 2.45 -15.48 0.59
C LEU A 245 1.41 -15.97 1.59
N SER A 246 0.35 -15.18 1.83
CA SER A 246 -0.82 -15.63 2.58
C SER A 246 -2.07 -15.60 1.70
N MET A 247 -2.95 -16.58 1.91
CA MET A 247 -4.26 -16.66 1.29
C MET A 247 -5.34 -16.71 2.35
N ALA A 248 -6.47 -16.05 2.07
CA ALA A 248 -7.69 -16.14 2.87
C ALA A 248 -8.82 -16.82 2.09
N PRO A 249 -9.73 -17.52 2.77
CA PRO A 249 -10.84 -18.19 2.11
C PRO A 249 -11.90 -17.20 1.60
N ILE A 250 -12.49 -17.52 0.45
CA ILE A 250 -13.72 -16.92 -0.06
C ILE A 250 -14.82 -17.98 0.09
N TYR A 251 -15.40 -18.05 1.27
CA TYR A 251 -16.25 -19.19 1.67
C TYR A 251 -17.43 -19.44 0.73
N ALA A 252 -18.18 -18.40 0.37
CA ALA A 252 -19.36 -18.53 -0.49
C ALA A 252 -19.05 -18.95 -1.94
N ARG A 253 -17.79 -19.07 -2.32
CA ARG A 253 -17.33 -19.45 -3.66
C ARG A 253 -16.39 -20.66 -3.64
N ASN A 254 -16.25 -21.36 -2.52
CA ASN A 254 -15.24 -22.42 -2.34
C ASN A 254 -13.88 -21.99 -2.92
N GLY A 255 -13.44 -20.76 -2.61
CA GLY A 255 -12.29 -20.15 -3.26
C GLY A 255 -11.30 -19.52 -2.30
N TRP A 256 -10.22 -18.99 -2.87
CA TRP A 256 -9.13 -18.36 -2.12
C TRP A 256 -8.72 -17.02 -2.72
N SER A 257 -8.47 -16.05 -1.86
CA SER A 257 -7.89 -14.76 -2.22
C SER A 257 -6.47 -14.64 -1.66
N LEU A 258 -5.53 -14.33 -2.51
CA LEU A 258 -4.17 -13.99 -2.09
C LEU A 258 -4.22 -12.60 -1.43
N GLN A 259 -3.89 -12.54 -0.14
CA GLN A 259 -3.92 -11.29 0.64
C GLN A 259 -2.55 -10.62 0.72
N HIS A 260 -1.54 -11.36 1.12
CA HIS A 260 -0.19 -10.81 1.28
C HIS A 260 0.78 -11.54 0.36
N LEU A 261 1.59 -10.77 -0.35
CA LEU A 261 2.70 -11.24 -1.15
C LEU A 261 3.88 -10.31 -0.88
N ILE A 262 4.68 -10.68 0.10
CA ILE A 262 5.79 -9.89 0.64
C ILE A 262 7.09 -10.55 0.22
N ARG A 263 8.01 -9.77 -0.35
CA ARG A 263 9.30 -10.25 -0.83
C ARG A 263 10.41 -9.28 -0.46
N MET A 264 11.52 -9.80 0.03
CA MET A 264 12.75 -9.03 0.23
C MET A 264 13.23 -8.43 -1.10
N PRO A 265 13.83 -7.22 -1.11
CA PRO A 265 14.37 -6.62 -2.34
C PRO A 265 15.45 -7.48 -3.01
N ASP A 266 16.28 -8.17 -2.22
CA ASP A 266 17.39 -9.03 -2.64
C ASP A 266 16.98 -10.48 -2.94
N ALA A 267 15.70 -10.84 -2.78
CA ALA A 267 15.22 -12.19 -3.07
C ALA A 267 15.44 -12.55 -4.55
N PRO A 268 15.82 -13.80 -4.85
CA PRO A 268 16.04 -14.26 -6.21
C PRO A 268 14.85 -14.03 -7.14
N ASN A 269 15.12 -13.71 -8.41
CA ASN A 269 14.04 -13.60 -9.40
C ASN A 269 13.33 -14.95 -9.57
N GLY A 270 12.00 -14.92 -9.62
CA GLY A 270 11.14 -16.10 -9.67
C GLY A 270 10.62 -16.57 -8.31
N THR A 271 11.07 -15.97 -7.19
CA THR A 271 10.59 -16.33 -5.84
C THR A 271 9.08 -16.11 -5.70
N THR A 272 8.57 -14.99 -6.18
CA THR A 272 7.13 -14.67 -6.17
C THR A 272 6.32 -15.69 -6.96
N GLU A 273 6.79 -16.04 -8.16
CA GLU A 273 6.16 -17.03 -9.03
C GLU A 273 6.19 -18.42 -8.40
N THR A 274 7.26 -18.75 -7.67
CA THR A 274 7.35 -20.05 -6.97
C THR A 274 6.35 -20.14 -5.82
N LEU A 275 6.16 -19.05 -5.05
CA LEU A 275 5.12 -18.99 -4.03
C LEU A 275 3.72 -19.16 -4.63
N ILE A 276 3.44 -18.47 -5.74
CA ILE A 276 2.15 -18.58 -6.44
C ILE A 276 1.96 -19.99 -7.02
N ASP A 277 2.98 -20.61 -7.58
CA ASP A 277 2.91 -22.02 -8.07
C ASP A 277 2.54 -22.97 -6.93
N CYS A 278 3.15 -22.83 -5.76
CA CYS A 278 2.80 -23.64 -4.59
C CYS A 278 1.35 -23.38 -4.13
N ALA A 279 0.93 -22.13 -4.06
CA ALA A 279 -0.42 -21.74 -3.66
C ALA A 279 -1.49 -22.30 -4.64
N MET A 280 -1.24 -22.21 -5.95
CA MET A 280 -2.13 -22.77 -6.99
C MET A 280 -2.26 -24.30 -6.89
N ARG A 281 -1.13 -24.99 -6.71
CA ARG A 281 -1.14 -26.46 -6.53
C ARG A 281 -1.84 -26.87 -5.27
N TRP A 282 -1.62 -26.13 -4.18
CA TRP A 282 -2.32 -26.35 -2.93
C TRP A 282 -3.83 -26.19 -3.11
N ALA A 283 -4.28 -25.08 -3.74
CA ALA A 283 -5.68 -24.82 -3.99
C ALA A 283 -6.34 -25.88 -4.90
N ALA A 284 -5.62 -26.36 -5.93
CA ALA A 284 -6.08 -27.46 -6.79
C ALA A 284 -6.26 -28.76 -5.97
N ASN A 285 -5.31 -29.11 -5.10
CA ASN A 285 -5.41 -30.28 -4.22
C ASN A 285 -6.54 -30.16 -3.21
N ALA A 286 -6.80 -28.94 -2.73
CA ALA A 286 -7.93 -28.62 -1.85
C ALA A 286 -9.28 -28.57 -2.59
N LYS A 287 -9.30 -28.82 -3.92
CA LYS A 287 -10.50 -28.75 -4.78
C LYS A 287 -11.20 -27.40 -4.70
N ALA A 288 -10.42 -26.32 -4.67
CA ALA A 288 -10.96 -24.98 -4.72
C ALA A 288 -11.44 -24.65 -6.14
N ASP A 289 -12.61 -24.01 -6.26
CA ASP A 289 -13.21 -23.64 -7.54
C ASP A 289 -12.60 -22.39 -8.14
N LEU A 290 -11.94 -21.57 -7.30
CA LEU A 290 -11.26 -20.36 -7.75
C LEU A 290 -10.10 -19.95 -6.83
N LEU A 291 -9.12 -19.28 -7.45
CA LEU A 291 -8.12 -18.49 -6.76
C LEU A 291 -8.00 -17.12 -7.44
N THR A 292 -7.89 -16.05 -6.64
CA THR A 292 -7.67 -14.71 -7.15
C THR A 292 -6.48 -14.03 -6.50
N LEU A 293 -5.77 -13.21 -7.27
CA LEU A 293 -4.71 -12.32 -6.77
C LEU A 293 -5.27 -10.92 -6.46
N GLY A 294 -6.57 -10.79 -6.29
CA GLY A 294 -7.23 -9.55 -5.96
C GLY A 294 -7.20 -8.50 -7.09
N LEU A 295 -7.56 -7.29 -6.72
CA LEU A 295 -7.71 -6.15 -7.65
C LEU A 295 -6.40 -5.76 -8.33
N ALA A 296 -6.43 -5.55 -9.64
CA ALA A 296 -5.48 -4.76 -10.40
C ALA A 296 -6.09 -3.35 -10.60
N PRO A 297 -5.72 -2.37 -9.75
CA PRO A 297 -6.39 -1.07 -9.74
C PRO A 297 -6.18 -0.34 -11.06
N LEU A 298 -7.19 0.38 -11.51
CA LEU A 298 -7.20 1.16 -12.75
C LEU A 298 -6.87 0.36 -14.02
N ALA A 299 -6.89 -0.99 -13.94
CA ALA A 299 -6.68 -1.86 -15.08
C ALA A 299 -8.01 -2.04 -15.88
N GLY A 300 -7.89 -2.53 -17.12
CA GLY A 300 -9.03 -2.78 -17.98
C GLY A 300 -9.70 -1.51 -18.50
N ASP A 301 -10.98 -1.62 -18.81
CA ASP A 301 -11.80 -0.53 -19.36
C ASP A 301 -12.32 0.37 -18.21
N VAL A 302 -11.51 1.34 -17.83
CA VAL A 302 -11.89 2.37 -16.84
C VAL A 302 -12.17 3.70 -17.55
N PRO A 303 -13.04 4.57 -16.98
CA PRO A 303 -13.37 5.88 -17.55
C PRO A 303 -12.14 6.78 -17.78
N ALA A 304 -12.26 7.71 -18.72
CA ALA A 304 -11.17 8.61 -19.13
C ALA A 304 -10.47 9.35 -17.96
N PRO A 305 -11.17 9.90 -16.94
CA PRO A 305 -10.52 10.52 -15.80
C PRO A 305 -9.63 9.54 -15.00
N LEU A 306 -10.07 8.29 -14.85
CA LEU A 306 -9.26 7.27 -14.15
C LEU A 306 -8.08 6.80 -15.02
N ARG A 307 -8.21 6.79 -16.35
CA ARG A 307 -7.06 6.57 -17.25
C ARG A 307 -6.02 7.66 -17.12
N LEU A 308 -6.46 8.93 -17.00
CA LEU A 308 -5.55 10.06 -16.74
C LEU A 308 -4.89 9.93 -15.36
N ALA A 309 -5.65 9.61 -14.32
CA ALA A 309 -5.13 9.35 -12.98
C ALA A 309 -4.10 8.20 -12.96
N ARG A 310 -4.33 7.12 -13.73
CA ARG A 310 -3.36 6.03 -13.93
C ARG A 310 -2.05 6.53 -14.52
N ARG A 311 -2.12 7.40 -15.56
CA ARG A 311 -0.93 7.98 -16.19
C ARG A 311 -0.16 8.89 -15.23
N ALA A 312 -0.87 9.78 -14.53
CA ALA A 312 -0.27 10.67 -13.55
C ALA A 312 0.31 9.91 -12.34
N GLY A 313 -0.38 8.85 -11.89
CA GLY A 313 0.03 8.02 -10.76
C GLY A 313 1.18 7.04 -11.04
N ARG A 314 1.64 6.89 -12.29
CA ARG A 314 2.77 6.01 -12.65
C ARG A 314 4.05 6.29 -11.85
N ALA A 315 4.21 7.53 -11.43
CA ALA A 315 5.34 7.93 -10.61
C ALA A 315 5.33 7.32 -9.20
N LEU A 316 4.14 7.01 -8.68
CA LEU A 316 3.92 6.50 -7.33
C LEU A 316 3.68 4.99 -7.29
N PHE A 317 3.01 4.46 -8.33
CA PHE A 317 2.63 3.05 -8.39
C PHE A 317 2.55 2.55 -9.84
N ASP A 318 3.19 1.41 -10.11
CA ASP A 318 3.18 0.78 -11.44
C ASP A 318 1.92 -0.09 -11.62
N PHE A 319 0.80 0.56 -11.93
CA PHE A 319 -0.48 -0.10 -12.20
C PHE A 319 -0.43 -1.06 -13.39
N GLU A 320 0.30 -0.67 -14.45
CA GLU A 320 0.43 -1.47 -15.67
C GLU A 320 1.33 -2.68 -15.44
N GLY A 321 2.42 -2.52 -14.70
CA GLY A 321 3.30 -3.60 -14.32
C GLY A 321 2.59 -4.64 -13.44
N LEU A 322 1.73 -4.21 -12.51
CA LEU A 322 0.93 -5.13 -11.70
C LEU A 322 -0.04 -5.95 -12.57
N ARG A 323 -0.75 -5.30 -13.51
CA ARG A 323 -1.63 -6.02 -14.45
C ARG A 323 -0.85 -6.98 -15.34
N ALA A 324 0.27 -6.53 -15.90
CA ALA A 324 1.15 -7.34 -16.73
C ALA A 324 1.72 -8.56 -15.96
N PHE A 325 2.07 -8.37 -14.68
CA PHE A 325 2.48 -9.47 -13.81
C PHE A 325 1.38 -10.51 -13.65
N LYS A 326 0.14 -10.09 -13.35
CA LYS A 326 -1.01 -11.01 -13.24
C LYS A 326 -1.33 -11.67 -14.57
N ALA A 327 -1.30 -10.94 -15.68
CA ALA A 327 -1.55 -11.47 -17.03
C ALA A 327 -0.51 -12.54 -17.45
N LYS A 328 0.75 -12.37 -17.04
CA LYS A 328 1.82 -13.36 -17.26
C LYS A 328 1.50 -14.73 -16.63
N LEU A 329 0.75 -14.74 -15.55
CA LEU A 329 0.28 -15.95 -14.86
C LEU A 329 -0.95 -16.60 -15.56
N ARG A 330 -1.44 -16.03 -16.67
CA ARG A 330 -2.51 -16.55 -17.51
C ARG A 330 -3.81 -16.82 -16.74
N PRO A 331 -4.46 -15.78 -16.21
CA PRO A 331 -5.77 -15.95 -15.58
C PRO A 331 -6.80 -16.53 -16.57
N ALA A 332 -7.75 -17.31 -16.06
CA ALA A 332 -8.85 -17.83 -16.82
C ALA A 332 -9.81 -16.70 -17.27
N ARG A 333 -9.99 -15.70 -16.39
CA ARG A 333 -10.81 -14.52 -16.68
C ARG A 333 -10.38 -13.31 -15.85
N TRP A 334 -10.92 -12.16 -16.22
CA TRP A 334 -10.79 -10.90 -15.49
C TRP A 334 -12.19 -10.43 -15.10
N ASP A 335 -12.49 -10.39 -13.80
CA ASP A 335 -13.76 -9.93 -13.28
C ASP A 335 -13.67 -8.42 -12.98
N ARG A 336 -14.67 -7.64 -13.39
CA ARG A 336 -14.71 -6.19 -13.13
C ARG A 336 -14.95 -5.91 -11.65
N VAL A 337 -14.30 -4.87 -11.17
CA VAL A 337 -14.45 -4.40 -9.78
C VAL A 337 -14.86 -2.94 -9.79
N PHE A 338 -15.80 -2.58 -8.92
CA PHE A 338 -16.46 -1.30 -8.94
C PHE A 338 -16.33 -0.56 -7.59
N LEU A 339 -16.45 0.76 -7.69
CA LEU A 339 -16.79 1.66 -6.59
C LEU A 339 -18.27 2.03 -6.75
N SER A 340 -19.10 1.61 -5.79
CA SER A 340 -20.53 1.88 -5.80
C SER A 340 -20.86 3.00 -4.80
N PHE A 341 -21.66 3.98 -5.21
CA PHE A 341 -22.01 5.16 -4.42
C PHE A 341 -23.36 5.75 -4.80
N PRO A 342 -24.05 6.45 -3.87
CA PRO A 342 -25.29 7.13 -4.17
C PRO A 342 -25.11 8.20 -5.25
N PRO A 343 -26.10 8.41 -6.14
CA PRO A 343 -26.02 9.36 -7.25
C PRO A 343 -25.61 10.79 -6.83
N GLU A 344 -26.05 11.24 -5.65
CA GLU A 344 -25.79 12.54 -5.09
C GLU A 344 -24.34 12.79 -4.63
N VAL A 345 -23.57 11.72 -4.38
CA VAL A 345 -22.17 11.84 -3.95
C VAL A 345 -21.24 12.25 -5.09
N GLY A 346 -21.53 11.73 -6.28
CA GLY A 346 -20.69 11.94 -7.45
C GLY A 346 -19.36 11.18 -7.45
N PRO A 347 -18.80 10.88 -8.63
CA PRO A 347 -17.63 9.98 -8.75
C PRO A 347 -16.35 10.54 -8.14
N VAL A 348 -16.09 11.83 -8.28
CA VAL A 348 -14.86 12.46 -7.78
C VAL A 348 -14.81 12.42 -6.25
N ARG A 349 -15.94 12.74 -5.59
CA ARG A 349 -16.02 12.71 -4.12
C ARG A 349 -15.91 11.29 -3.60
N ALA A 350 -16.57 10.31 -4.24
CA ALA A 350 -16.47 8.90 -3.88
C ALA A 350 -15.03 8.38 -3.99
N VAL A 351 -14.29 8.74 -5.05
CA VAL A 351 -12.86 8.40 -5.19
C VAL A 351 -12.02 9.05 -4.09
N LEU A 352 -12.24 10.33 -3.77
CA LEU A 352 -11.51 11.02 -2.70
C LEU A 352 -11.79 10.41 -1.32
N ASP A 353 -13.04 9.99 -1.06
CA ASP A 353 -13.41 9.32 0.19
C ASP A 353 -12.68 7.96 0.34
N VAL A 354 -12.57 7.18 -0.75
CA VAL A 354 -11.79 5.94 -0.79
C VAL A 354 -10.30 6.20 -0.59
N LEU A 355 -9.74 7.21 -1.26
CA LEU A 355 -8.32 7.57 -1.06
C LEU A 355 -8.05 7.99 0.40
N ALA A 356 -9.00 8.68 1.04
CA ALA A 356 -8.90 9.03 2.46
C ALA A 356 -8.95 7.78 3.37
N ALA A 357 -9.74 6.75 3.02
CA ALA A 357 -9.77 5.48 3.73
C ALA A 357 -8.40 4.74 3.66
N PHE A 358 -7.76 4.73 2.49
CA PHE A 358 -6.41 4.17 2.35
C PHE A 358 -5.34 4.98 3.07
N ALA A 359 -5.55 6.29 3.22
CA ALA A 359 -4.53 7.24 3.70
C ALA A 359 -4.43 7.35 5.23
N ARG A 360 -5.06 6.50 6.04
CA ARG A 360 -5.01 6.49 7.51
C ARG A 360 -4.78 7.88 8.13
N GLY A 361 -5.84 8.62 8.41
CA GLY A 361 -5.74 9.93 9.07
C GLY A 361 -5.61 11.14 8.13
N GLY A 362 -5.91 10.97 6.85
CA GLY A 362 -6.07 12.04 5.87
C GLY A 362 -4.98 12.13 4.80
N LEU A 363 -5.41 12.56 3.62
CA LEU A 363 -4.57 12.61 2.41
C LEU A 363 -3.32 13.49 2.57
N LEU A 364 -3.45 14.64 3.24
CA LEU A 364 -2.32 15.56 3.43
C LEU A 364 -1.24 14.93 4.33
N ARG A 365 -1.64 14.34 5.45
CA ARG A 365 -0.71 13.66 6.38
C ARG A 365 -0.06 12.45 5.72
N PHE A 366 -0.82 11.68 4.95
CA PHE A 366 -0.30 10.56 4.17
C PHE A 366 0.71 11.03 3.11
N GLY A 367 0.39 12.09 2.37
CA GLY A 367 1.29 12.70 1.38
C GLY A 367 2.60 13.16 2.03
N LEU A 368 2.53 13.86 3.15
CA LEU A 368 3.71 14.32 3.89
C LEU A 368 4.55 13.13 4.40
N ARG A 369 3.91 12.11 4.97
CA ARG A 369 4.63 10.89 5.41
C ARG A 369 5.29 10.15 4.24
N THR A 370 4.64 10.09 3.08
CA THR A 370 5.19 9.49 1.86
C THR A 370 6.40 10.29 1.36
N LEU A 371 6.30 11.62 1.31
CA LEU A 371 7.42 12.50 0.97
C LEU A 371 8.63 12.30 1.89
N MET A 372 8.39 12.03 3.17
CA MET A 372 9.47 11.86 4.15
C MET A 372 10.08 10.44 4.13
N ARG A 373 9.52 9.46 3.41
CA ARG A 373 9.98 8.06 3.43
C ARG A 373 10.96 7.69 2.32
N GLY A 374 10.79 8.22 1.13
CA GLY A 374 11.57 7.78 -0.03
C GLY A 374 12.55 8.83 -0.55
N PRO A 375 13.88 8.57 -0.57
CA PRO A 375 14.85 9.52 -1.13
C PRO A 375 14.59 9.81 -2.62
N MET A 376 14.18 8.81 -3.38
CA MET A 376 13.94 8.93 -4.83
C MET A 376 12.74 9.80 -5.17
N LEU A 377 11.66 9.72 -4.40
CA LEU A 377 10.48 10.56 -4.59
C LEU A 377 10.79 12.02 -4.27
N VAL A 378 11.52 12.25 -3.16
CA VAL A 378 11.97 13.59 -2.78
C VAL A 378 12.88 14.20 -3.85
N VAL A 379 13.87 13.42 -4.32
CA VAL A 379 14.78 13.87 -5.40
C VAL A 379 14.00 14.25 -6.65
N ARG A 380 13.01 13.45 -7.04
CA ARG A 380 12.15 13.75 -8.19
C ARG A 380 11.32 15.02 -7.98
N LEU A 381 10.71 15.18 -6.81
CA LEU A 381 9.91 16.36 -6.50
C LEU A 381 10.76 17.64 -6.50
N LEU A 382 11.94 17.58 -5.87
CA LEU A 382 12.88 18.71 -5.91
C LEU A 382 13.27 19.07 -7.35
N ALA A 383 13.59 18.07 -8.18
CA ALA A 383 13.89 18.31 -9.58
C ALA A 383 12.70 18.95 -10.33
N TRP A 384 11.47 18.47 -10.12
CA TRP A 384 10.28 19.04 -10.78
C TRP A 384 9.93 20.43 -10.28
N LEU A 385 10.08 20.73 -8.99
CA LEU A 385 9.83 22.05 -8.41
C LEU A 385 10.87 23.08 -8.86
N LEU A 386 12.08 22.63 -9.14
CA LEU A 386 13.15 23.50 -9.61
C LEU A 386 12.86 24.11 -11.00
N VAL A 387 12.11 23.40 -11.87
CA VAL A 387 11.77 23.90 -13.21
C VAL A 387 10.92 25.19 -13.15
N PRO A 388 9.73 25.22 -12.54
CA PRO A 388 8.95 26.47 -12.45
C PRO A 388 9.68 27.54 -11.64
N TRP A 389 10.48 27.16 -10.64
CA TRP A 389 11.32 28.09 -9.89
C TRP A 389 12.37 28.77 -10.78
N THR A 390 13.13 27.99 -11.54
CA THR A 390 14.16 28.53 -12.48
C THR A 390 13.54 29.43 -13.56
N VAL A 391 12.33 29.06 -14.05
CA VAL A 391 11.59 29.92 -15.00
C VAL A 391 11.17 31.23 -14.32
N LEU A 392 10.65 31.19 -13.10
CA LEU A 392 10.32 32.36 -12.31
C LEU A 392 11.57 33.25 -12.13
N LEU A 393 12.69 32.67 -11.68
CA LEU A 393 13.95 33.34 -11.44
C LEU A 393 14.47 33.97 -12.71
N ALA A 394 14.38 33.33 -13.87
CA ALA A 394 14.76 33.87 -15.15
C ALA A 394 13.87 35.04 -15.60
N SER A 395 12.60 35.10 -15.15
CA SER A 395 11.62 36.11 -15.55
C SER A 395 11.64 37.41 -14.70
N VAL A 396 12.14 37.37 -13.46
CA VAL A 396 12.17 38.55 -12.57
C VAL A 396 13.18 39.60 -13.02
N ASP A 397 12.91 40.85 -12.66
CA ASP A 397 13.84 41.95 -12.97
C ASP A 397 15.12 41.84 -12.12
N ALA A 398 16.26 41.67 -12.80
CA ALA A 398 17.56 41.53 -12.16
C ALA A 398 17.93 42.72 -11.27
N ARG A 399 17.46 43.93 -11.61
CA ARG A 399 17.82 45.17 -10.88
C ARG A 399 17.19 45.23 -9.49
N VAL A 400 16.02 44.62 -9.35
CA VAL A 400 15.27 44.62 -8.07
C VAL A 400 15.83 43.54 -7.16
N TRP A 401 16.02 42.32 -7.69
CA TRP A 401 16.25 41.11 -6.89
C TRP A 401 17.74 40.78 -6.70
N PHE A 402 18.65 41.29 -7.53
CA PHE A 402 20.06 40.91 -7.53
C PHE A 402 21.01 42.10 -7.53
N PRO A 403 22.18 42.01 -6.85
CA PRO A 403 23.19 43.10 -6.90
C PRO A 403 23.72 43.39 -8.29
N ARG A 404 23.80 42.37 -9.16
CA ARG A 404 24.27 42.48 -10.55
C ARG A 404 23.50 41.46 -11.41
N PRO A 405 23.25 41.77 -12.71
CA PRO A 405 22.61 40.85 -13.64
C PRO A 405 23.36 39.51 -13.80
N ALA A 406 24.69 39.52 -13.67
CA ALA A 406 25.52 38.32 -13.72
C ALA A 406 25.18 37.33 -12.57
N VAL A 407 24.83 37.82 -11.37
CA VAL A 407 24.43 36.99 -10.22
C VAL A 407 23.13 36.24 -10.52
N LYS A 408 22.13 36.91 -11.11
CA LYS A 408 20.89 36.25 -11.55
C LYS A 408 21.17 35.10 -12.50
N TRP A 409 21.99 35.32 -13.53
CA TRP A 409 22.29 34.27 -14.50
C TRP A 409 23.16 33.15 -13.93
N ALA A 410 24.01 33.44 -12.94
CA ALA A 410 24.73 32.41 -12.18
C ALA A 410 23.77 31.49 -11.42
N TRP A 411 22.75 32.05 -10.76
CA TRP A 411 21.72 31.27 -10.10
C TRP A 411 20.89 30.42 -11.07
N VAL A 412 20.46 30.97 -12.21
CA VAL A 412 19.75 30.23 -13.26
C VAL A 412 20.61 29.05 -13.77
N ALA A 413 21.89 29.27 -14.02
CA ALA A 413 22.80 28.19 -14.43
C ALA A 413 23.03 27.14 -13.36
N PHE A 414 23.14 27.56 -12.09
CA PHE A 414 23.23 26.65 -10.94
C PHE A 414 22.00 25.76 -10.83
N ASP A 415 20.77 26.32 -10.87
CA ASP A 415 19.52 25.61 -10.82
C ASP A 415 19.39 24.61 -11.99
N ALA A 416 19.74 25.00 -13.20
CA ALA A 416 19.74 24.10 -14.35
C ALA A 416 20.72 22.92 -14.17
N THR A 417 21.90 23.19 -13.62
CA THR A 417 22.89 22.15 -13.30
C THR A 417 22.38 21.21 -12.19
N LEU A 418 21.75 21.78 -11.17
CA LEU A 418 21.16 21.03 -10.06
C LEU A 418 20.01 20.15 -10.55
N PHE A 419 19.16 20.65 -11.47
CA PHE A 419 18.11 19.84 -12.10
C PHE A 419 18.67 18.61 -12.82
N VAL A 420 19.74 18.78 -13.61
CA VAL A 420 20.42 17.68 -14.30
C VAL A 420 20.99 16.68 -13.29
N ALA A 421 21.70 17.17 -12.27
CA ALA A 421 22.30 16.34 -11.23
C ALA A 421 21.25 15.55 -10.44
N LEU A 422 20.14 16.17 -10.04
CA LEU A 422 19.01 15.52 -9.39
C LEU A 422 18.35 14.47 -10.31
N SER A 423 18.22 14.78 -11.61
CA SER A 423 17.68 13.84 -12.59
C SER A 423 18.57 12.63 -12.80
N MET A 424 19.89 12.81 -12.75
CA MET A 424 20.86 11.69 -12.79
C MET A 424 20.78 10.86 -11.50
N LEU A 425 20.69 11.49 -10.34
CA LEU A 425 20.56 10.81 -9.04
C LEU A 425 19.25 10.02 -8.95
N HIS A 426 18.17 10.57 -9.50
CA HIS A 426 16.89 9.87 -9.58
C HIS A 426 16.94 8.58 -10.41
N ARG A 427 17.69 8.57 -11.52
CA ARG A 427 17.82 7.38 -12.38
C ARG A 427 18.66 6.29 -11.72
N ARG A 428 19.70 6.67 -10.99
CA ARG A 428 20.59 5.74 -10.29
C ARG A 428 21.20 6.44 -9.08
N TRP A 429 20.84 5.95 -7.88
CA TRP A 429 21.42 6.45 -6.65
C TRP A 429 22.93 6.20 -6.62
N ARG A 430 23.70 7.26 -6.34
CA ARG A 430 25.15 7.22 -6.15
C ARG A 430 25.49 8.09 -4.95
N ASP A 431 26.05 7.51 -3.89
CA ASP A 431 26.30 8.21 -2.63
C ASP A 431 27.22 9.42 -2.78
N GLY A 432 28.23 9.33 -3.65
CA GLY A 432 29.12 10.45 -3.96
C GLY A 432 28.38 11.64 -4.63
N LEU A 433 27.49 11.34 -5.60
CA LEU A 433 26.69 12.35 -6.26
C LEU A 433 25.66 12.96 -5.28
N ALA A 434 25.03 12.13 -4.45
CA ALA A 434 24.10 12.58 -3.42
C ALA A 434 24.80 13.49 -2.40
N LEU A 435 26.05 13.18 -2.02
CA LEU A 435 26.85 14.05 -1.15
C LEU A 435 27.14 15.40 -1.81
N ALA A 436 27.62 15.38 -3.06
CA ALA A 436 27.94 16.60 -3.80
C ALA A 436 26.70 17.50 -3.97
N ILE A 437 25.55 16.93 -4.32
CA ILE A 437 24.27 17.68 -4.46
C ILE A 437 23.87 18.24 -3.08
N THR A 438 23.95 17.45 -2.02
CA THR A 438 23.59 17.92 -0.67
C THR A 438 24.46 19.08 -0.22
N ALA A 439 25.78 19.00 -0.46
CA ALA A 439 26.71 20.09 -0.17
C ALA A 439 26.43 21.34 -1.00
N ALA A 440 26.13 21.17 -2.31
CA ALA A 440 25.78 22.27 -3.19
C ALA A 440 24.51 23.00 -2.74
N ILE A 441 23.44 22.26 -2.38
CA ILE A 441 22.19 22.83 -1.84
C ILE A 441 22.43 23.48 -0.47
N GLY A 442 23.31 22.93 0.36
CA GLY A 442 23.70 23.57 1.64
C GLY A 442 24.40 24.91 1.42
N ALA A 443 25.32 24.99 0.45
CA ALA A 443 25.97 26.23 0.06
C ALA A 443 24.98 27.23 -0.51
N ASP A 444 24.07 26.78 -1.38
CA ASP A 444 22.96 27.57 -1.92
C ASP A 444 22.10 28.18 -0.80
N ALA A 445 21.67 27.37 0.17
CA ALA A 445 20.89 27.87 1.32
C ALA A 445 21.59 28.99 2.08
N VAL A 446 22.90 28.85 2.33
CA VAL A 446 23.70 29.87 3.01
C VAL A 446 23.81 31.15 2.17
N LEU A 447 24.14 31.01 0.88
CA LEU A 447 24.27 32.15 -0.02
C LEU A 447 22.95 32.89 -0.22
N THR A 448 21.85 32.16 -0.37
CA THR A 448 20.50 32.74 -0.48
C THR A 448 20.12 33.53 0.77
N VAL A 449 20.41 33.01 1.98
CA VAL A 449 20.18 33.75 3.23
C VAL A 449 21.03 34.99 3.30
N LEU A 450 22.32 34.94 2.94
CA LEU A 450 23.20 36.07 2.93
C LEU A 450 22.72 37.15 1.95
N GLU A 451 22.35 36.77 0.73
CA GLU A 451 21.81 37.69 -0.28
C GLU A 451 20.45 38.27 0.18
N ALA A 452 19.59 37.47 0.76
CA ALA A 452 18.32 37.91 1.34
C ALA A 452 18.54 39.04 2.38
N VAL A 453 19.41 38.81 3.35
CA VAL A 453 19.65 39.75 4.45
C VAL A 453 20.35 41.02 3.97
N THR A 454 21.36 40.87 3.11
CA THR A 454 22.20 42.01 2.68
C THR A 454 21.60 42.83 1.55
N TRP A 455 20.82 42.19 0.66
CA TRP A 455 20.30 42.87 -0.54
C TRP A 455 18.78 42.95 -0.58
N ASN A 456 18.06 41.87 -0.37
CA ASN A 456 16.61 41.80 -0.62
C ASN A 456 15.78 42.47 0.49
N VAL A 457 16.01 42.08 1.76
CA VAL A 457 15.21 42.55 2.92
C VAL A 457 15.09 44.08 2.96
N PRO A 458 16.17 44.89 2.76
CA PRO A 458 16.07 46.35 2.78
C PRO A 458 15.25 46.94 1.60
N ARG A 459 14.94 46.17 0.56
CA ARG A 459 14.27 46.61 -0.66
C ARG A 459 12.85 46.11 -0.84
N MET A 460 12.41 45.14 -0.01
CA MET A 460 11.08 44.56 -0.13
C MET A 460 10.01 45.53 0.38
N THR A 461 9.03 45.83 -0.46
CA THR A 461 7.97 46.80 -0.18
C THR A 461 6.58 46.18 -0.21
N THR A 462 6.38 45.06 -0.94
CA THR A 462 5.06 44.43 -1.12
C THR A 462 4.95 43.07 -0.43
N PRO A 463 3.74 42.67 0.01
CA PRO A 463 3.53 41.34 0.58
C PRO A 463 3.90 40.18 -0.37
N GLY A 464 3.73 40.39 -1.69
CA GLY A 464 4.10 39.41 -2.70
C GLY A 464 5.61 39.16 -2.77
N GLU A 465 6.43 40.23 -2.70
CA GLU A 465 7.88 40.12 -2.63
C GLU A 465 8.35 39.39 -1.37
N TRP A 466 7.75 39.67 -0.21
CA TRP A 466 8.04 38.94 1.02
C TRP A 466 7.69 37.46 0.92
N ALA A 467 6.58 37.11 0.24
CA ALA A 467 6.21 35.72 0.02
C ALA A 467 7.23 34.98 -0.86
N VAL A 468 7.67 35.61 -1.96
CA VAL A 468 8.71 35.06 -2.84
C VAL A 468 10.03 34.89 -2.08
N LEU A 469 10.45 35.88 -1.31
CA LEU A 469 11.67 35.81 -0.51
C LEU A 469 11.61 34.69 0.53
N ALA A 470 10.47 34.52 1.21
CA ALA A 470 10.25 33.44 2.18
C ALA A 470 10.36 32.07 1.52
N VAL A 471 9.83 31.89 0.31
CA VAL A 471 9.97 30.64 -0.46
C VAL A 471 11.42 30.44 -0.89
N ALA A 472 12.11 31.49 -1.38
CA ALA A 472 13.50 31.44 -1.80
C ALA A 472 14.43 30.95 -0.69
N ILE A 473 14.22 31.41 0.54
CA ILE A 473 15.00 31.01 1.72
C ILE A 473 14.63 29.60 2.20
N SER A 474 13.33 29.31 2.30
CA SER A 474 12.87 28.05 2.93
C SER A 474 13.06 26.83 2.04
N ALA A 475 12.97 26.97 0.71
CA ALA A 475 13.04 25.86 -0.23
C ALA A 475 14.41 25.15 -0.22
N PRO A 476 15.58 25.81 -0.35
CA PRO A 476 16.86 25.13 -0.30
C PRO A 476 17.17 24.55 1.08
N ILE A 477 16.72 25.17 2.19
CA ILE A 477 16.87 24.63 3.53
C ILE A 477 16.08 23.31 3.68
N ALA A 478 14.83 23.31 3.23
CA ALA A 478 14.00 22.10 3.25
C ALA A 478 14.57 20.99 2.35
N ALA A 479 15.10 21.36 1.18
CA ALA A 479 15.77 20.46 0.26
C ALA A 479 17.04 19.83 0.87
N PHE A 480 17.87 20.65 1.51
CA PHE A 480 19.06 20.18 2.23
C PHE A 480 18.71 19.17 3.34
N ILE A 481 17.76 19.52 4.22
CA ILE A 481 17.33 18.63 5.31
C ILE A 481 16.82 17.30 4.79
N THR A 482 16.02 17.33 3.73
CA THR A 482 15.42 16.12 3.14
C THR A 482 16.45 15.22 2.48
N LEU A 483 17.39 15.76 1.71
CA LEU A 483 18.47 14.98 1.10
C LEU A 483 19.47 14.46 2.13
N TRP A 484 19.80 15.25 3.16
CA TRP A 484 20.64 14.81 4.26
C TRP A 484 20.03 13.60 4.99
N ARG A 485 18.73 13.71 5.36
CA ARG A 485 18.00 12.59 5.98
C ARG A 485 17.92 11.36 5.09
N ALA A 486 17.73 11.56 3.79
CA ALA A 486 17.71 10.47 2.81
C ALA A 486 19.04 9.70 2.76
N ARG A 487 20.16 10.39 2.84
CA ARG A 487 21.51 9.78 2.89
C ARG A 487 21.79 9.03 4.18
N VAL A 488 21.40 9.60 5.31
CA VAL A 488 21.63 8.97 6.63
C VAL A 488 20.78 7.69 6.77
N ARG A 489 19.58 7.66 6.21
CA ARG A 489 18.68 6.48 6.26
C ARG A 489 19.00 5.41 5.20
N GLY A 490 19.72 5.75 4.15
CA GLY A 490 20.13 4.81 3.09
C GLY A 490 21.44 4.07 3.40
N ARG A 491 22.06 4.36 4.55
CA ARG A 491 23.16 3.60 5.12
C ARG A 491 22.64 2.63 6.18
#